data_7217c0373ca7d5d3a91eab797a6eb08c
#
_entry.id   7217c0373ca7d5d3a91eab797a6eb08c
#
_cell.length_a   1.000
_cell.length_b   1.000
_cell.length_c   1.000
_cell.angle_alpha   90.00
_cell.angle_beta   90.00
_cell.angle_gamma   90.00
#
_symmetry.space_group_name_H-M   'P 1'
#
loop_
_entity.id
_entity.type
_entity.pdbx_description
1 polymer ?
#
loop_
_entity_poly.entity_id
_entity_poly.type
_entity_poly.pdbx_seq_one_letter_code
_entity_poly.pdbx_strand_id
1 'polypeptide(L)'
;MLKFFLRRLLTFFGIILPGTFALALLMAPPARPEPLQPPGCDRNLADTTANVAAMQARVKKLGMTVGLETCSVTQLYFLEVVKARAMTALCKSGTECERELGRMDADVEHIDGAIAARCL
;
A
#
# COMPACT_ATOMS: atom_id res chain seq x y z
N MET A 1 -53.03 4.82 30.67
CA MET A 1 -51.96 3.83 30.82
C MET A 1 -50.88 3.97 29.78
N LEU A 2 -51.16 4.19 28.51
CA LEU A 2 -50.19 4.30 27.44
C LEU A 2 -49.24 5.54 27.61
N LYS A 3 -49.79 6.68 28.06
CA LYS A 3 -49.00 7.91 28.30
C LYS A 3 -48.00 7.79 29.47
N PHE A 4 -48.33 6.97 30.45
CA PHE A 4 -47.46 6.71 31.59
C PHE A 4 -46.30 5.77 31.22
N PHE A 5 -46.57 4.81 30.35
CA PHE A 5 -45.57 3.88 29.83
C PHE A 5 -44.59 4.57 28.90
N LEU A 6 -45.11 5.44 28.02
CA LEU A 6 -44.26 6.19 27.09
C LEU A 6 -43.31 7.19 27.81
N ARG A 7 -43.82 7.79 28.88
CA ARG A 7 -43.03 8.74 29.68
C ARG A 7 -41.91 8.06 30.48
N ARG A 8 -42.17 6.85 30.97
CA ARG A 8 -41.14 6.03 31.61
C ARG A 8 -40.11 5.47 30.63
N LEU A 9 -40.56 5.13 29.43
CA LEU A 9 -39.63 4.66 28.37
C LEU A 9 -38.67 5.77 27.93
N LEU A 10 -39.20 6.98 27.79
CA LEU A 10 -38.38 8.16 27.40
C LEU A 10 -37.34 8.56 28.44
N THR A 11 -37.69 8.43 29.74
CA THR A 11 -36.75 8.68 30.83
C THR A 11 -35.68 7.60 30.95
N PHE A 12 -36.01 6.35 30.65
CA PHE A 12 -35.03 5.26 30.61
C PHE A 12 -34.07 5.41 29.42
N PHE A 13 -34.58 5.78 28.24
CA PHE A 13 -33.76 6.02 27.07
C PHE A 13 -32.87 7.28 27.22
N GLY A 14 -33.37 8.32 27.87
CA GLY A 14 -32.63 9.56 28.09
C GLY A 14 -31.46 9.43 29.07
N ILE A 15 -31.51 8.45 29.97
CA ILE A 15 -30.46 8.24 30.98
C ILE A 15 -29.40 7.24 30.50
N ILE A 16 -29.81 6.28 29.65
CA ILE A 16 -28.88 5.25 29.16
C ILE A 16 -28.01 5.78 28.01
N LEU A 17 -28.53 6.69 27.15
CA LEU A 17 -27.80 7.21 25.99
C LEU A 17 -26.54 8.03 26.34
N PRO A 18 -26.56 8.96 27.31
CA PRO A 18 -25.33 9.70 27.65
C PRO A 18 -24.30 8.82 28.36
N GLY A 19 -24.73 7.82 29.13
CA GLY A 19 -23.83 6.90 29.81
C GLY A 19 -23.06 5.96 28.88
N THR A 20 -23.74 5.46 27.85
CA THR A 20 -23.11 4.57 26.86
C THR A 20 -22.16 5.32 25.92
N PHE A 21 -22.46 6.59 25.62
CA PHE A 21 -21.56 7.41 24.80
C PHE A 21 -20.28 7.79 25.56
N ALA A 22 -20.39 8.09 26.85
CA ALA A 22 -19.22 8.36 27.68
C ALA A 22 -18.33 7.12 27.89
N LEU A 23 -18.94 5.93 28.02
CA LEU A 23 -18.21 4.67 28.12
C LEU A 23 -17.51 4.32 26.80
N ALA A 24 -18.15 4.59 25.66
CA ALA A 24 -17.55 4.37 24.33
C ALA A 24 -16.33 5.26 24.08
N LEU A 25 -16.34 6.51 24.60
CA LEU A 25 -15.20 7.42 24.51
C LEU A 25 -14.04 7.00 25.44
N LEU A 26 -14.36 6.38 26.59
CA LEU A 26 -13.35 5.87 27.52
C LEU A 26 -12.73 4.54 27.05
N MET A 27 -13.46 3.78 26.25
CA MET A 27 -12.99 2.53 25.65
C MET A 27 -12.45 2.70 24.22
N ALA A 28 -12.44 3.93 23.67
CA ALA A 28 -11.79 4.21 22.39
C ALA A 28 -10.30 3.82 22.51
N PRO A 29 -9.79 2.95 21.65
CA PRO A 29 -8.37 2.61 21.69
C PRO A 29 -7.56 3.90 21.54
N PRO A 30 -6.46 4.05 22.28
CA PRO A 30 -5.57 5.18 22.09
C PRO A 30 -5.19 5.24 20.62
N ALA A 31 -5.11 6.45 20.04
CA ALA A 31 -4.66 6.65 18.68
C ALA A 31 -3.46 5.71 18.43
N ARG A 32 -3.56 4.87 17.41
CA ARG A 32 -2.47 3.92 17.08
C ARG A 32 -1.19 4.73 16.94
N PRO A 33 -0.12 4.38 17.67
CA PRO A 33 1.18 4.94 17.34
C PRO A 33 1.46 4.65 15.87
N GLU A 34 2.11 5.57 15.17
CA GLU A 34 2.54 5.35 13.79
C GLU A 34 3.14 3.95 13.68
N PRO A 35 2.77 3.17 12.64
CA PRO A 35 3.31 1.83 12.50
C PRO A 35 4.84 1.94 12.46
N LEU A 36 5.48 1.30 13.43
CA LEU A 36 6.93 1.16 13.45
C LEU A 36 7.34 0.52 12.12
N GLN A 37 8.35 1.09 11.48
CA GLN A 37 8.92 0.52 10.28
C GLN A 37 9.28 -0.96 10.54
N PRO A 38 8.95 -1.88 9.61
CA PRO A 38 9.35 -3.27 9.73
C PRO A 38 10.87 -3.37 9.90
N PRO A 39 11.38 -4.34 10.70
CA PRO A 39 12.83 -4.53 10.83
C PRO A 39 13.46 -4.84 9.47
N GLY A 40 14.64 -4.30 9.22
CA GLY A 40 15.39 -4.53 8.00
C GLY A 40 14.98 -3.68 6.79
N CYS A 41 14.19 -2.60 6.99
CA CYS A 41 13.75 -1.72 5.91
C CYS A 41 14.90 -1.14 5.08
N ASP A 42 15.96 -0.64 5.70
CA ASP A 42 17.10 -0.06 4.98
C ASP A 42 17.77 -1.09 4.08
N ARG A 43 17.98 -2.29 4.57
CA ARG A 43 18.55 -3.40 3.80
C ARG A 43 17.62 -3.81 2.65
N ASN A 44 16.34 -3.99 2.94
CA ASN A 44 15.37 -4.42 1.94
C ASN A 44 15.18 -3.37 0.84
N LEU A 45 15.18 -2.07 1.19
CA LEU A 45 15.15 -0.98 0.22
C LEU A 45 16.41 -0.98 -0.66
N ALA A 46 17.60 -1.15 -0.08
CA ALA A 46 18.85 -1.23 -0.82
C ALA A 46 18.86 -2.43 -1.77
N ASP A 47 18.44 -3.60 -1.31
CA ASP A 47 18.39 -4.83 -2.10
C ASP A 47 17.40 -4.70 -3.27
N THR A 48 16.20 -4.19 -3.04
CA THR A 48 15.22 -4.00 -4.11
C THR A 48 15.66 -2.96 -5.13
N THR A 49 16.30 -1.88 -4.70
CA THR A 49 16.87 -0.87 -5.59
C THR A 49 17.97 -1.45 -6.48
N ALA A 50 18.86 -2.25 -5.90
CA ALA A 50 19.93 -2.95 -6.64
C ALA A 50 19.35 -3.94 -7.65
N ASN A 51 18.33 -4.72 -7.27
CA ASN A 51 17.67 -5.68 -8.13
C ASN A 51 16.98 -5.01 -9.32
N VAL A 52 16.26 -3.91 -9.08
CA VAL A 52 15.62 -3.11 -10.13
C VAL A 52 16.67 -2.59 -11.12
N ALA A 53 17.78 -2.03 -10.63
CA ALA A 53 18.86 -1.52 -11.48
C ALA A 53 19.50 -2.63 -12.33
N ALA A 54 19.75 -3.80 -11.74
CA ALA A 54 20.30 -4.96 -12.43
C ALA A 54 19.37 -5.46 -13.55
N MET A 55 18.07 -5.57 -13.27
CA MET A 55 17.09 -5.99 -14.27
C MET A 55 16.88 -4.95 -15.35
N GLN A 56 16.90 -3.67 -15.02
CA GLN A 56 16.84 -2.58 -15.98
C GLN A 56 18.02 -2.63 -16.97
N ALA A 57 19.22 -2.89 -16.48
CA ALA A 57 20.40 -3.06 -17.32
C ALA A 57 20.25 -4.25 -18.28
N ARG A 58 19.69 -5.36 -17.82
CA ARG A 58 19.42 -6.54 -18.67
C ARG A 58 18.40 -6.24 -19.76
N VAL A 59 17.31 -5.56 -19.44
CA VAL A 59 16.30 -5.14 -20.41
C VAL A 59 16.89 -4.22 -21.48
N LYS A 60 17.71 -3.25 -21.08
CA LYS A 60 18.41 -2.35 -22.01
C LYS A 60 19.36 -3.10 -22.94
N LYS A 61 20.07 -4.09 -22.43
CA LYS A 61 21.01 -4.91 -23.21
C LYS A 61 20.31 -5.76 -24.28
N LEU A 62 19.09 -6.24 -24.01
CA LEU A 62 18.30 -7.01 -24.96
C LEU A 62 17.63 -6.14 -26.06
N GLY A 63 17.50 -4.84 -25.83
CA GLY A 63 16.91 -3.89 -26.76
C GLY A 63 15.42 -4.11 -27.01
N MET A 64 14.94 -3.73 -28.19
CA MET A 64 13.52 -3.77 -28.59
C MET A 64 13.14 -5.07 -29.34
N THR A 65 13.95 -6.10 -29.24
CA THR A 65 13.67 -7.38 -29.91
C THR A 65 12.45 -8.07 -29.30
N VAL A 66 11.68 -8.72 -30.16
CA VAL A 66 10.55 -9.57 -29.73
C VAL A 66 11.04 -11.00 -29.61
N GLY A 67 10.70 -11.68 -28.53
CA GLY A 67 11.08 -13.06 -28.33
C GLY A 67 10.88 -13.54 -26.90
N LEU A 68 11.01 -14.83 -26.69
CA LEU A 68 10.78 -15.47 -25.40
C LEU A 68 11.72 -14.95 -24.31
N GLU A 69 12.98 -14.74 -24.64
CA GLU A 69 13.97 -14.22 -23.70
C GLU A 69 13.66 -12.78 -23.29
N THR A 70 13.36 -11.92 -24.23
CA THR A 70 13.00 -10.52 -23.98
C THR A 70 11.70 -10.40 -23.18
N CYS A 71 10.71 -11.23 -23.50
CA CYS A 71 9.47 -11.35 -22.75
C CYS A 71 9.75 -11.75 -21.29
N SER A 72 10.50 -12.83 -21.09
CA SER A 72 10.82 -13.37 -19.77
C SER A 72 11.59 -12.36 -18.90
N VAL A 73 12.60 -11.71 -19.45
CA VAL A 73 13.40 -10.69 -18.74
C VAL A 73 12.56 -9.46 -18.41
N THR A 74 11.66 -9.05 -19.30
CA THR A 74 10.75 -7.92 -19.04
C THR A 74 9.76 -8.24 -17.93
N GLN A 75 9.24 -9.46 -17.88
CA GLN A 75 8.39 -9.93 -16.79
C GLN A 75 9.13 -9.95 -15.43
N LEU A 76 10.38 -10.42 -15.42
CA LEU A 76 11.21 -10.39 -14.21
C LEU A 76 11.48 -8.95 -13.74
N TYR A 77 11.74 -8.05 -14.68
CA TYR A 77 11.90 -6.63 -14.37
C TYR A 77 10.62 -6.04 -13.74
N PHE A 78 9.47 -6.34 -14.30
CA PHE A 78 8.18 -5.95 -13.74
C PHE A 78 8.04 -6.40 -12.27
N LEU A 79 8.35 -7.66 -11.97
CA LEU A 79 8.27 -8.20 -10.62
C LEU A 79 9.20 -7.47 -9.64
N GLU A 80 10.42 -7.14 -10.05
CA GLU A 80 11.36 -6.40 -9.22
C GLU A 80 10.88 -4.96 -8.94
N VAL A 81 10.29 -4.29 -9.92
CA VAL A 81 9.71 -2.95 -9.72
C VAL A 81 8.52 -3.01 -8.76
N VAL A 82 7.64 -3.99 -8.88
CA VAL A 82 6.49 -4.19 -7.98
C VAL A 82 6.97 -4.48 -6.55
N LYS A 83 7.99 -5.30 -6.36
CA LYS A 83 8.60 -5.54 -5.05
C LYS A 83 9.20 -4.27 -4.45
N ALA A 84 9.93 -3.50 -5.25
CA ALA A 84 10.52 -2.23 -4.81
C ALA A 84 9.45 -1.22 -4.39
N ARG A 85 8.35 -1.14 -5.15
CA ARG A 85 7.20 -0.31 -4.80
C ARG A 85 6.58 -0.72 -3.47
N ALA A 86 6.32 -2.00 -3.27
CA ALA A 86 5.77 -2.52 -2.04
C ALA A 86 6.68 -2.22 -0.83
N MET A 87 7.98 -2.39 -1.01
CA MET A 87 8.97 -2.10 0.04
C MET A 87 9.05 -0.62 0.36
N THR A 88 8.98 0.25 -0.65
CA THR A 88 8.92 1.71 -0.47
C THR A 88 7.66 2.12 0.31
N ALA A 89 6.51 1.56 -0.02
CA ALA A 89 5.25 1.83 0.68
C ALA A 89 5.28 1.39 2.15
N LEU A 90 5.97 0.28 2.46
CA LEU A 90 6.10 -0.24 3.81
C LEU A 90 7.14 0.52 4.66
N CYS A 91 8.22 0.96 4.04
CA CYS A 91 9.42 1.43 4.74
C CYS A 91 9.59 2.95 4.73
N LYS A 92 8.87 3.67 3.88
CA LYS A 92 8.94 5.13 3.77
C LYS A 92 7.58 5.75 4.05
N SER A 93 7.59 7.03 4.43
CA SER A 93 6.39 7.82 4.66
C SER A 93 6.61 9.27 4.21
N GLY A 94 5.51 10.03 4.13
CA GLY A 94 5.54 11.44 3.80
C GLY A 94 5.41 11.75 2.31
N THR A 95 5.46 13.03 1.97
CA THR A 95 5.19 13.57 0.62
C THR A 95 6.21 13.07 -0.42
N GLU A 96 7.48 12.94 -0.02
CA GLU A 96 8.52 12.39 -0.90
C GLU A 96 8.25 10.92 -1.24
N CYS A 97 7.80 10.15 -0.27
CA CYS A 97 7.41 8.75 -0.49
C CYS A 97 6.24 8.65 -1.48
N GLU A 98 5.20 9.46 -1.32
CA GLU A 98 4.05 9.47 -2.23
C GLU A 98 4.45 9.84 -3.65
N ARG A 99 5.37 10.79 -3.82
CA ARG A 99 5.90 11.18 -5.12
C ARG A 99 6.71 10.04 -5.76
N GLU A 100 7.53 9.36 -4.99
CA GLU A 100 8.29 8.19 -5.42
C GLU A 100 7.38 7.04 -5.84
N LEU A 101 6.34 6.74 -5.04
CA LEU A 101 5.32 5.74 -5.37
C LEU A 101 4.58 6.07 -6.66
N GLY A 102 4.24 7.34 -6.89
CA GLY A 102 3.61 7.79 -8.13
C GLY A 102 4.50 7.57 -9.36
N ARG A 103 5.80 7.79 -9.25
CA ARG A 103 6.77 7.47 -10.32
C ARG A 103 6.86 5.97 -10.56
N MET A 104 6.91 5.17 -9.50
CA MET A 104 6.95 3.71 -9.62
C MET A 104 5.66 3.16 -10.26
N ASP A 105 4.50 3.74 -9.97
CA ASP A 105 3.23 3.36 -10.61
C ASP A 105 3.26 3.66 -12.11
N ALA A 106 3.81 4.79 -12.52
CA ALA A 106 3.99 5.12 -13.93
C ALA A 106 4.98 4.16 -14.62
N ASP A 107 6.05 3.78 -13.95
CA ASP A 107 7.00 2.78 -14.45
C ASP A 107 6.34 1.41 -14.62
N VAL A 108 5.52 0.99 -13.66
CA VAL A 108 4.75 -0.26 -13.73
C VAL A 108 3.83 -0.28 -14.95
N GLU A 109 3.10 0.79 -15.21
CA GLU A 109 2.25 0.91 -16.40
C GLU A 109 3.06 0.85 -17.70
N HIS A 110 4.19 1.52 -17.73
CA HIS A 110 5.08 1.50 -18.90
C HIS A 110 5.63 0.11 -19.16
N ILE A 111 6.07 -0.60 -18.13
CA ILE A 111 6.60 -1.98 -18.25
C ILE A 111 5.49 -2.95 -18.66
N ASP A 112 4.29 -2.78 -18.14
CA ASP A 112 3.12 -3.60 -18.53
C ASP A 112 2.84 -3.47 -20.03
N GLY A 113 2.87 -2.27 -20.57
CA GLY A 113 2.78 -2.01 -22.01
C GLY A 113 3.91 -2.67 -22.80
N ALA A 114 5.14 -2.65 -22.27
CA ALA A 114 6.28 -3.33 -22.89
C ALA A 114 6.14 -4.86 -22.87
N ILE A 115 5.58 -5.44 -21.83
CA ILE A 115 5.26 -6.87 -21.76
C ILE A 115 4.23 -7.23 -22.85
N ALA A 116 3.17 -6.46 -22.96
CA ALA A 116 2.15 -6.67 -24.00
C ALA A 116 2.75 -6.65 -25.42
N ALA A 117 3.72 -5.77 -25.67
CA ALA A 117 4.39 -5.67 -26.97
C ALA A 117 5.42 -6.79 -27.23
N ARG A 118 6.09 -7.30 -26.18
CA ARG A 118 7.20 -8.27 -26.31
C ARG A 118 6.78 -9.71 -26.12
N CYS A 119 5.63 -9.96 -25.52
CA CYS A 119 5.12 -11.29 -25.18
C CYS A 119 3.98 -11.76 -26.10
N LEU A 120 3.96 -11.28 -27.31
CA LEU A 120 2.99 -11.72 -28.32
C LEU A 120 3.23 -13.15 -28.80
#